data_220fbc9fca93bae4686dacf0f60230e0
#
_entry.id   220fbc9fca93bae4686dacf0f60230e0
#
_cell.length_a   1.000
_cell.length_b   1.000
_cell.length_c   1.000
_cell.angle_alpha   90.00
_cell.angle_beta   90.00
_cell.angle_gamma   90.00
#
_symmetry.space_group_name_H-M   'P 1'
#
loop_
_entity.id
_entity.type
_entity.pdbx_description
1 polymer ?
#
loop_
_entity_poly.entity_id
_entity_poly.type
_entity_poly.pdbx_seq_one_letter_code
_entity_poly.pdbx_strand_id
1 'polypeptide(L)'
;MNTPNALSAIGNIGIIGSGAVGGTLARAIAAAGGTVVAVSARHLEHAEALSRHIPGCRAFTTPDEVAAVSRLVLLAVPDDAIIPVAGRVQWSASQCVVHLSGAMSARVLSAATEHGAAVAALHPLMTFTRALTDSSLDEIQERLRGCVWALETSDETLRETLHAIVIALGGRVAMLSENDRIPYHIAGVLASNYIVTLIGAAVALWESFGEDASLAREALMPLVRASVENLAAMPPSAALSGPIARGDLGTLRAHLDWLASAAQTSPDISALRDAYLALAHLTVPLAEAKGTLTAERASAIRALLDAARKDE
;
A
#
# COMPACT_ATOMS: atom_id res chain seq x y z
N MET A 1 6.02 34.37 -19.09
CA MET A 1 4.67 33.86 -19.38
C MET A 1 4.55 32.55 -18.62
N ASN A 2 3.71 32.47 -17.56
CA ASN A 2 3.46 31.24 -16.86
C ASN A 2 2.75 30.27 -17.82
N THR A 3 3.41 29.18 -18.17
CA THR A 3 2.76 28.07 -18.83
C THR A 3 1.58 27.67 -17.94
N PRO A 4 0.34 27.59 -18.46
CA PRO A 4 -0.78 27.16 -17.63
C PRO A 4 -0.41 25.80 -17.03
N ASN A 5 -0.55 25.70 -15.70
CA ASN A 5 -0.27 24.46 -15.00
C ASN A 5 -1.12 23.35 -15.62
N ALA A 6 -0.50 22.27 -16.08
CA ALA A 6 -1.20 21.18 -16.78
C ALA A 6 -2.43 20.66 -16.00
N LEU A 7 -2.41 20.79 -14.65
CA LEU A 7 -3.51 20.38 -13.80
C LEU A 7 -4.71 21.33 -13.81
N SER A 8 -4.52 22.63 -14.12
CA SER A 8 -5.65 23.58 -14.19
C SER A 8 -6.60 23.29 -15.36
N ALA A 9 -6.11 22.63 -16.40
CA ALA A 9 -6.90 22.23 -17.57
C ALA A 9 -7.83 21.02 -17.30
N ILE A 10 -7.62 20.28 -16.23
CA ILE A 10 -8.43 19.10 -15.87
C ILE A 10 -9.86 19.50 -15.48
N GLY A 11 -10.03 20.74 -15.01
CA GLY A 11 -11.28 21.24 -14.45
C GLY A 11 -11.46 20.91 -12.98
N ASN A 12 -12.70 20.96 -12.52
CA ASN A 12 -13.04 20.75 -11.11
C ASN A 12 -12.82 19.30 -10.68
N ILE A 13 -12.10 19.12 -9.58
CA ILE A 13 -11.82 17.82 -8.97
C ILE A 13 -12.61 17.69 -7.67
N GLY A 14 -13.31 16.57 -7.51
CA GLY A 14 -14.04 16.19 -6.31
C GLY A 14 -13.44 14.97 -5.65
N ILE A 15 -13.47 14.93 -4.32
CA ILE A 15 -12.97 13.80 -3.54
C ILE A 15 -14.11 13.24 -2.68
N ILE A 16 -14.46 11.99 -2.90
CA ILE A 16 -15.41 11.26 -2.07
C ILE A 16 -14.62 10.36 -1.12
N GLY A 17 -14.60 10.74 0.16
CA GLY A 17 -13.81 10.11 1.21
C GLY A 17 -12.62 10.97 1.66
N SER A 18 -12.70 11.50 2.89
CA SER A 18 -11.66 12.34 3.52
C SER A 18 -10.70 11.55 4.43
N GLY A 19 -10.55 10.24 4.18
CA GLY A 19 -9.63 9.37 4.90
C GLY A 19 -8.15 9.69 4.59
N ALA A 20 -7.24 8.85 5.10
CA ALA A 20 -5.79 9.04 4.92
C ALA A 20 -5.38 9.23 3.45
N VAL A 21 -5.88 8.40 2.54
CA VAL A 21 -5.57 8.51 1.10
C VAL A 21 -6.23 9.76 0.50
N GLY A 22 -7.55 9.89 0.64
CA GLY A 22 -8.31 10.99 0.04
C GLY A 22 -7.88 12.36 0.54
N GLY A 23 -7.65 12.51 1.84
CA GLY A 23 -7.18 13.75 2.44
C GLY A 23 -5.79 14.16 1.98
N THR A 24 -4.85 13.19 1.96
CA THR A 24 -3.49 13.44 1.48
C THR A 24 -3.47 13.82 0.01
N LEU A 25 -4.21 13.08 -0.85
CA LEU A 25 -4.24 13.35 -2.28
C LEU A 25 -4.96 14.67 -2.60
N ALA A 26 -6.05 15.00 -1.92
CA ALA A 26 -6.74 16.27 -2.10
C ALA A 26 -5.79 17.47 -1.88
N ARG A 27 -5.03 17.44 -0.78
CA ARG A 27 -4.04 18.48 -0.45
C ARG A 27 -2.87 18.51 -1.44
N ALA A 28 -2.34 17.34 -1.79
CA ALA A 28 -1.23 17.24 -2.73
C ALA A 28 -1.61 17.75 -4.14
N ILE A 29 -2.78 17.35 -4.65
CA ILE A 29 -3.29 17.78 -5.94
C ILE A 29 -3.53 19.30 -5.96
N ALA A 30 -4.14 19.84 -4.90
CA ALA A 30 -4.35 21.30 -4.78
C ALA A 30 -3.02 22.07 -4.73
N ALA A 31 -2.04 21.60 -3.97
CA ALA A 31 -0.71 22.17 -3.88
C ALA A 31 0.05 22.12 -5.23
N ALA A 32 -0.18 21.08 -6.03
CA ALA A 32 0.35 20.96 -7.39
C ALA A 32 -0.40 21.80 -8.43
N GLY A 33 -1.43 22.58 -8.02
CA GLY A 33 -2.20 23.50 -8.87
C GLY A 33 -3.44 22.89 -9.49
N GLY A 34 -3.90 21.73 -9.02
CA GLY A 34 -5.20 21.14 -9.38
C GLY A 34 -6.35 21.87 -8.67
N THR A 35 -7.48 21.99 -9.34
CA THR A 35 -8.66 22.69 -8.79
C THR A 35 -9.55 21.74 -8.00
N VAL A 36 -9.21 21.47 -6.74
CA VAL A 36 -10.02 20.63 -5.84
C VAL A 36 -11.14 21.49 -5.25
N VAL A 37 -12.38 21.30 -5.71
CA VAL A 37 -13.53 22.14 -5.37
C VAL A 37 -14.47 21.53 -4.33
N ALA A 38 -14.44 20.21 -4.15
CA ALA A 38 -15.42 19.52 -3.35
C ALA A 38 -14.82 18.31 -2.63
N VAL A 39 -15.26 18.08 -1.40
CA VAL A 39 -14.96 16.90 -0.62
C VAL A 39 -16.19 16.45 0.16
N SER A 40 -16.42 15.13 0.25
CA SER A 40 -17.41 14.56 1.16
C SER A 40 -16.81 13.46 2.02
N ALA A 41 -17.45 13.23 3.16
CA ALA A 41 -17.10 12.16 4.08
C ALA A 41 -18.35 11.62 4.76
N ARG A 42 -18.26 10.44 5.39
CA ARG A 42 -19.35 9.86 6.18
C ARG A 42 -19.82 10.80 7.32
N HIS A 43 -18.88 11.53 7.91
CA HIS A 43 -19.12 12.56 8.91
C HIS A 43 -18.69 13.91 8.35
N LEU A 44 -19.62 14.88 8.31
CA LEU A 44 -19.38 16.18 7.69
C LEU A 44 -18.18 16.92 8.29
N GLU A 45 -17.98 16.82 9.59
CA GLU A 45 -16.84 17.42 10.30
C GLU A 45 -15.48 17.03 9.72
N HIS A 46 -15.34 15.79 9.22
CA HIS A 46 -14.10 15.33 8.56
C HIS A 46 -13.91 15.96 7.19
N ALA A 47 -14.98 16.17 6.44
CA ALA A 47 -14.93 16.87 5.17
C ALA A 47 -14.64 18.37 5.37
N GLU A 48 -15.25 18.99 6.39
CA GLU A 48 -15.00 20.38 6.76
C GLU A 48 -13.55 20.59 7.24
N ALA A 49 -13.03 19.69 8.06
CA ALA A 49 -11.63 19.74 8.50
C ALA A 49 -10.66 19.72 7.30
N LEU A 50 -10.90 18.82 6.34
CA LEU A 50 -10.08 18.73 5.14
C LEU A 50 -10.22 19.98 4.24
N SER A 51 -11.45 20.45 4.02
CA SER A 51 -11.72 21.59 3.12
C SER A 51 -11.03 22.88 3.56
N ARG A 52 -10.83 23.08 4.88
CA ARG A 52 -10.09 24.25 5.41
C ARG A 52 -8.64 24.32 4.97
N HIS A 53 -8.05 23.19 4.61
CA HIS A 53 -6.66 23.12 4.12
C HIS A 53 -6.53 23.31 2.60
N ILE A 54 -7.66 23.49 1.88
CA ILE A 54 -7.68 23.54 0.42
C ILE A 54 -8.44 24.80 -0.01
N PRO A 55 -7.76 25.83 -0.55
CA PRO A 55 -8.42 27.08 -0.97
C PRO A 55 -9.53 26.82 -1.99
N GLY A 56 -10.72 27.36 -1.73
CA GLY A 56 -11.88 27.24 -2.60
C GLY A 56 -12.61 25.89 -2.55
N CYS A 57 -12.15 24.95 -1.75
CA CYS A 57 -12.81 23.65 -1.57
C CYS A 57 -13.99 23.75 -0.59
N ARG A 58 -15.09 23.10 -0.93
CA ARG A 58 -16.30 23.03 -0.10
C ARG A 58 -16.50 21.61 0.43
N ALA A 59 -16.93 21.51 1.68
CA ALA A 59 -17.39 20.27 2.26
C ALA A 59 -18.85 20.02 1.92
N PHE A 60 -19.18 18.77 1.62
CA PHE A 60 -20.51 18.30 1.30
C PHE A 60 -20.90 17.10 2.15
N THR A 61 -22.20 16.86 2.29
CA THR A 61 -22.73 15.75 3.08
C THR A 61 -22.87 14.46 2.27
N THR A 62 -23.02 14.59 0.96
CA THR A 62 -23.28 13.44 0.08
C THR A 62 -22.29 13.34 -1.08
N PRO A 63 -22.06 12.13 -1.62
CA PRO A 63 -21.31 11.93 -2.85
C PRO A 63 -21.90 12.63 -4.07
N ASP A 64 -23.24 12.73 -4.16
CA ASP A 64 -23.95 13.37 -5.27
C ASP A 64 -23.63 14.86 -5.39
N GLU A 65 -23.57 15.56 -4.24
CA GLU A 65 -23.21 16.97 -4.21
C GLU A 65 -21.78 17.21 -4.70
N VAL A 66 -20.84 16.31 -4.37
CA VAL A 66 -19.47 16.36 -4.89
C VAL A 66 -19.46 16.12 -6.40
N ALA A 67 -20.16 15.08 -6.88
CA ALA A 67 -20.24 14.76 -8.28
C ALA A 67 -20.86 15.91 -9.11
N ALA A 68 -21.92 16.53 -8.62
CA ALA A 68 -22.62 17.61 -9.31
C ALA A 68 -21.75 18.83 -9.67
N VAL A 69 -20.65 19.07 -8.92
CA VAL A 69 -19.75 20.22 -9.13
C VAL A 69 -18.40 19.85 -9.69
N SER A 70 -18.16 18.55 -9.97
CA SER A 70 -16.84 18.01 -10.32
C SER A 70 -16.86 17.35 -11.70
N ARG A 71 -15.79 17.55 -12.46
CA ARG A 71 -15.53 16.84 -13.71
C ARG A 71 -14.75 15.53 -13.47
N LEU A 72 -13.74 15.56 -12.59
CA LEU A 72 -12.99 14.39 -12.16
C LEU A 72 -13.36 14.09 -10.72
N VAL A 73 -13.83 12.88 -10.43
CA VAL A 73 -14.20 12.45 -9.08
C VAL A 73 -13.31 11.28 -8.65
N LEU A 74 -12.59 11.46 -7.54
CA LEU A 74 -11.79 10.42 -6.91
C LEU A 74 -12.58 9.76 -5.78
N LEU A 75 -12.85 8.46 -5.89
CA LEU A 75 -13.46 7.64 -4.84
C LEU A 75 -12.37 7.10 -3.92
N ALA A 76 -12.16 7.78 -2.79
CA ALA A 76 -11.17 7.45 -1.75
C ALA A 76 -11.86 6.83 -0.52
N VAL A 77 -12.78 5.92 -0.76
CA VAL A 77 -13.53 5.15 0.24
C VAL A 77 -12.95 3.74 0.39
N PRO A 78 -13.27 3.00 1.48
CA PRO A 78 -12.92 1.58 1.59
C PRO A 78 -13.42 0.76 0.39
N ASP A 79 -12.72 -0.32 0.06
CA ASP A 79 -12.98 -1.11 -1.13
C ASP A 79 -14.44 -1.62 -1.19
N ASP A 80 -14.98 -2.09 -0.07
CA ASP A 80 -16.37 -2.55 0.07
C ASP A 80 -17.42 -1.43 -0.14
N ALA A 81 -17.02 -0.18 -0.02
CA ALA A 81 -17.89 0.98 -0.22
C ALA A 81 -17.86 1.53 -1.67
N ILE A 82 -16.89 1.13 -2.51
CA ILE A 82 -16.72 1.69 -3.87
C ILE A 82 -17.98 1.43 -4.71
N ILE A 83 -18.41 0.19 -4.83
CA ILE A 83 -19.59 -0.18 -5.63
C ILE A 83 -20.87 0.48 -5.09
N PRO A 84 -21.18 0.40 -3.79
CA PRO A 84 -22.35 1.07 -3.22
C PRO A 84 -22.36 2.59 -3.43
N VAL A 85 -21.21 3.24 -3.30
CA VAL A 85 -21.10 4.70 -3.50
C VAL A 85 -21.27 5.05 -4.98
N ALA A 86 -20.58 4.35 -5.89
CA ALA A 86 -20.69 4.58 -7.32
C ALA A 86 -22.12 4.35 -7.83
N GLY A 87 -22.83 3.35 -7.29
CA GLY A 87 -24.21 3.02 -7.69
C GLY A 87 -25.30 3.98 -7.18
N ARG A 88 -24.97 4.87 -6.25
CA ARG A 88 -25.93 5.86 -5.71
C ARG A 88 -25.83 7.21 -6.41
N VAL A 89 -24.67 7.53 -6.97
CA VAL A 89 -24.41 8.83 -7.60
C VAL A 89 -25.00 8.90 -8.99
N GLN A 90 -25.62 10.04 -9.32
CA GLN A 90 -26.08 10.33 -10.67
C GLN A 90 -24.92 10.84 -11.52
N TRP A 91 -24.33 9.94 -12.29
CA TRP A 91 -23.20 10.24 -13.18
C TRP A 91 -23.64 10.84 -14.52
N SER A 92 -22.71 11.47 -15.24
CA SER A 92 -22.92 11.99 -16.59
C SER A 92 -21.73 11.69 -17.49
N ALA A 93 -21.95 11.70 -18.81
CA ALA A 93 -20.92 11.44 -19.82
C ALA A 93 -19.77 12.48 -19.83
N SER A 94 -19.94 13.62 -19.20
CA SER A 94 -18.88 14.65 -19.08
C SER A 94 -17.92 14.40 -17.91
N GLN A 95 -18.17 13.39 -17.11
CA GLN A 95 -17.41 13.10 -15.89
C GLN A 95 -16.40 11.97 -16.07
N CYS A 96 -15.38 12.03 -15.26
CA CYS A 96 -14.39 10.98 -15.06
C CYS A 96 -14.49 10.48 -13.62
N VAL A 97 -14.60 9.17 -13.44
CA VAL A 97 -14.74 8.55 -12.11
C VAL A 97 -13.59 7.59 -11.86
N VAL A 98 -12.86 7.79 -10.79
CA VAL A 98 -11.65 7.04 -10.49
C VAL A 98 -11.70 6.52 -9.06
N HIS A 99 -11.54 5.22 -8.86
CA HIS A 99 -11.34 4.67 -7.52
C HIS A 99 -9.85 4.46 -7.21
N LEU A 100 -9.51 4.39 -5.91
CA LEU A 100 -8.13 4.29 -5.43
C LEU A 100 -7.79 2.91 -4.86
N SER A 101 -8.62 1.88 -5.08
CA SER A 101 -8.33 0.51 -4.65
C SER A 101 -7.15 -0.09 -5.42
N GLY A 102 -6.28 -0.81 -4.70
CA GLY A 102 -5.19 -1.58 -5.30
C GLY A 102 -5.63 -2.92 -5.90
N ALA A 103 -6.69 -3.51 -5.34
CA ALA A 103 -7.15 -4.85 -5.68
C ALA A 103 -8.28 -4.86 -6.72
N MET A 104 -9.15 -3.82 -6.74
CA MET A 104 -10.32 -3.80 -7.60
C MET A 104 -10.01 -3.26 -9.00
N SER A 105 -10.63 -3.85 -10.03
CA SER A 105 -10.58 -3.36 -11.42
C SER A 105 -11.47 -2.12 -11.61
N ALA A 106 -11.15 -1.28 -12.58
CA ALA A 106 -11.98 -0.15 -12.99
C ALA A 106 -13.42 -0.56 -13.38
N ARG A 107 -13.66 -1.81 -13.76
CA ARG A 107 -14.98 -2.36 -14.10
C ARG A 107 -16.01 -2.30 -12.97
N VAL A 108 -15.57 -2.21 -11.72
CA VAL A 108 -16.51 -2.07 -10.59
C VAL A 108 -17.29 -0.75 -10.61
N LEU A 109 -16.85 0.20 -11.46
CA LEU A 109 -17.52 1.47 -11.72
C LEU A 109 -18.56 1.38 -12.86
N SER A 110 -19.14 0.21 -13.11
CA SER A 110 -20.13 -0.01 -14.18
C SER A 110 -21.31 0.98 -14.14
N ALA A 111 -21.78 1.33 -12.93
CA ALA A 111 -22.83 2.34 -12.76
C ALA A 111 -22.48 3.70 -13.37
N ALA A 112 -21.21 4.11 -13.32
CA ALA A 112 -20.75 5.34 -13.97
C ALA A 112 -20.61 5.15 -15.49
N THR A 113 -20.10 4.01 -15.94
CA THR A 113 -19.95 3.69 -17.36
C THR A 113 -21.29 3.62 -18.08
N GLU A 114 -22.34 3.09 -17.44
CA GLU A 114 -23.72 3.02 -17.98
C GLU A 114 -24.30 4.43 -18.27
N HIS A 115 -23.80 5.46 -17.59
CA HIS A 115 -24.15 6.86 -17.84
C HIS A 115 -23.14 7.59 -18.75
N GLY A 116 -22.21 6.85 -19.36
CA GLY A 116 -21.23 7.37 -20.31
C GLY A 116 -20.00 8.02 -19.67
N ALA A 117 -19.84 7.98 -18.37
CA ALA A 117 -18.64 8.50 -17.69
C ALA A 117 -17.40 7.65 -18.02
N ALA A 118 -16.24 8.30 -18.18
CA ALA A 118 -14.96 7.62 -18.28
C ALA A 118 -14.54 7.10 -16.89
N VAL A 119 -14.03 5.87 -16.83
CA VAL A 119 -13.67 5.25 -15.54
C VAL A 119 -12.22 4.78 -15.50
N ALA A 120 -11.64 4.83 -14.30
CA ALA A 120 -10.30 4.31 -14.06
C ALA A 120 -10.14 3.76 -12.63
N ALA A 121 -9.13 2.92 -12.46
CA ALA A 121 -8.57 2.59 -11.17
C ALA A 121 -7.14 3.16 -11.10
N LEU A 122 -6.86 3.99 -10.09
CA LEU A 122 -5.56 4.63 -9.89
C LEU A 122 -5.11 4.41 -8.45
N HIS A 123 -4.16 3.53 -8.23
CA HIS A 123 -3.69 3.18 -6.88
C HIS A 123 -2.25 3.62 -6.64
N PRO A 124 -1.98 4.52 -5.68
CA PRO A 124 -0.63 4.84 -5.24
C PRO A 124 -0.03 3.68 -4.43
N LEU A 125 1.07 3.09 -4.89
CA LEU A 125 1.79 2.03 -4.16
C LEU A 125 2.58 2.64 -3.00
N MET A 126 1.87 3.05 -1.96
CA MET A 126 2.39 3.76 -0.81
C MET A 126 1.52 3.53 0.42
N THR A 127 2.11 3.65 1.62
CA THR A 127 1.38 3.64 2.87
C THR A 127 0.90 5.04 3.25
N PHE A 128 -0.39 5.16 3.56
CA PHE A 128 -1.01 6.39 4.01
C PHE A 128 -1.49 6.21 5.45
N THR A 129 -0.97 7.02 6.35
CA THR A 129 -1.46 7.10 7.74
C THR A 129 -2.31 8.35 7.92
N ARG A 130 -3.21 8.36 8.91
CA ARG A 130 -4.01 9.54 9.21
C ARG A 130 -3.12 10.74 9.60
N ALA A 131 -2.02 10.50 10.28
CA ALA A 131 -1.04 11.53 10.61
C ALA A 131 -0.47 12.23 9.37
N LEU A 132 -0.32 11.53 8.25
CA LEU A 132 0.15 12.13 6.99
C LEU A 132 -0.84 13.18 6.46
N THR A 133 -2.15 13.01 6.68
CA THR A 133 -3.15 14.01 6.26
C THR A 133 -2.97 15.35 6.98
N ASP A 134 -2.46 15.32 8.20
CA ASP A 134 -2.23 16.52 9.04
C ASP A 134 -0.78 17.06 8.92
N SER A 135 0.09 16.34 8.19
CA SER A 135 1.49 16.73 7.94
C SER A 135 1.61 17.99 7.09
N SER A 136 2.80 18.58 7.04
CA SER A 136 3.12 19.69 6.13
C SER A 136 3.00 19.26 4.66
N LEU A 137 2.81 20.20 3.76
CA LEU A 137 2.78 19.91 2.32
C LEU A 137 4.11 19.35 1.83
N ASP A 138 5.24 19.81 2.39
CA ASP A 138 6.57 19.30 2.04
C ASP A 138 6.71 17.81 2.42
N GLU A 139 6.23 17.39 3.60
CA GLU A 139 6.23 15.99 4.02
C GLU A 139 5.33 15.12 3.12
N ILE A 140 4.16 15.63 2.73
CA ILE A 140 3.26 14.96 1.79
C ILE A 140 3.94 14.78 0.44
N GLN A 141 4.56 15.84 -0.10
CA GLN A 141 5.25 15.79 -1.39
C GLN A 141 6.45 14.84 -1.36
N GLU A 142 7.26 14.90 -0.30
CA GLU A 142 8.39 13.98 -0.14
C GLU A 142 7.94 12.51 -0.07
N ARG A 143 6.83 12.24 0.64
CA ARG A 143 6.24 10.89 0.71
C ARG A 143 5.74 10.38 -0.65
N LEU A 144 5.20 11.25 -1.49
CA LEU A 144 4.69 10.90 -2.82
C LEU A 144 5.80 10.84 -3.88
N ARG A 145 6.95 11.45 -3.62
CA ARG A 145 8.08 11.49 -4.57
C ARG A 145 8.56 10.09 -4.91
N GLY A 146 8.61 9.79 -6.20
CA GLY A 146 9.01 8.48 -6.72
C GLY A 146 7.98 7.37 -6.51
N CYS A 147 6.81 7.64 -5.89
CA CYS A 147 5.73 6.67 -5.77
C CYS A 147 5.31 6.15 -7.15
N VAL A 148 5.15 4.84 -7.26
CA VAL A 148 4.57 4.22 -8.46
C VAL A 148 3.05 4.14 -8.29
N TRP A 149 2.34 4.54 -9.33
CA TRP A 149 0.88 4.54 -9.37
C TRP A 149 0.40 3.53 -10.40
N ALA A 150 -0.33 2.53 -9.94
CA ALA A 150 -0.96 1.54 -10.82
C ALA A 150 -2.21 2.14 -11.45
N LEU A 151 -2.22 2.24 -12.77
CA LEU A 151 -3.32 2.80 -13.55
C LEU A 151 -3.94 1.74 -14.44
N GLU A 152 -5.26 1.64 -14.39
CA GLU A 152 -6.09 0.85 -15.30
C GLU A 152 -7.22 1.71 -15.84
N THR A 153 -7.29 1.89 -17.13
CA THR A 153 -8.39 2.55 -17.86
C THR A 153 -8.32 2.17 -19.34
N SER A 154 -9.46 2.16 -19.98
CA SER A 154 -9.59 2.04 -21.45
C SER A 154 -9.76 3.40 -22.13
N ASP A 155 -9.99 4.47 -21.37
CA ASP A 155 -10.17 5.83 -21.92
C ASP A 155 -8.82 6.54 -22.02
N GLU A 156 -8.45 6.93 -23.24
CA GLU A 156 -7.17 7.56 -23.54
C GLU A 156 -7.03 8.95 -22.90
N THR A 157 -8.10 9.76 -22.98
CA THR A 157 -8.10 11.13 -22.43
C THR A 157 -7.97 11.10 -20.90
N LEU A 158 -8.68 10.17 -20.26
CA LEU A 158 -8.56 9.98 -18.81
C LEU A 158 -7.18 9.47 -18.44
N ARG A 159 -6.58 8.57 -19.24
CA ARG A 159 -5.21 8.08 -19.03
C ARG A 159 -4.21 9.23 -19.03
N GLU A 160 -4.27 10.12 -20.02
CA GLU A 160 -3.38 11.30 -20.10
C GLU A 160 -3.59 12.24 -18.92
N THR A 161 -4.85 12.46 -18.54
CA THR A 161 -5.22 13.30 -17.38
C THR A 161 -4.62 12.76 -16.08
N LEU A 162 -4.79 11.47 -15.82
CA LEU A 162 -4.27 10.83 -14.61
C LEU A 162 -2.75 10.75 -14.61
N HIS A 163 -2.13 10.52 -15.78
CA HIS A 163 -0.69 10.58 -15.94
C HIS A 163 -0.15 11.98 -15.57
N ALA A 164 -0.78 13.05 -16.04
CA ALA A 164 -0.39 14.41 -15.70
C ALA A 164 -0.48 14.69 -14.19
N ILE A 165 -1.52 14.21 -13.53
CA ILE A 165 -1.66 14.29 -12.06
C ILE A 165 -0.49 13.57 -11.36
N VAL A 166 -0.22 12.33 -11.73
CA VAL A 166 0.84 11.53 -11.10
C VAL A 166 2.21 12.18 -11.26
N ILE A 167 2.53 12.68 -12.46
CA ILE A 167 3.80 13.39 -12.73
C ILE A 167 3.91 14.67 -11.90
N ALA A 168 2.82 15.45 -11.80
CA ALA A 168 2.81 16.67 -10.99
C ALA A 168 3.00 16.39 -9.49
N LEU A 169 2.62 15.19 -9.02
CA LEU A 169 2.86 14.71 -7.66
C LEU A 169 4.25 14.09 -7.47
N GLY A 170 5.11 14.11 -8.50
CA GLY A 170 6.46 13.53 -8.45
C GLY A 170 6.49 11.99 -8.54
N GLY A 171 5.39 11.37 -8.95
CA GLY A 171 5.25 9.93 -9.08
C GLY A 171 5.56 9.40 -10.49
N ARG A 172 5.35 8.10 -10.68
CA ARG A 172 5.46 7.40 -11.96
C ARG A 172 4.26 6.49 -12.16
N VAL A 173 3.80 6.33 -13.41
CA VAL A 173 2.66 5.46 -13.75
C VAL A 173 3.17 4.09 -14.18
N ALA A 174 2.54 3.04 -13.64
CA ALA A 174 2.61 1.67 -14.14
C ALA A 174 1.22 1.29 -14.67
N MET A 175 1.13 0.96 -15.97
CA MET A 175 -0.13 0.46 -16.53
C MET A 175 -0.35 -0.97 -16.08
N LEU A 176 -1.51 -1.27 -15.53
CA LEU A 176 -1.94 -2.62 -15.19
C LEU A 176 -3.15 -3.03 -16.05
N SER A 177 -3.22 -4.32 -16.35
CA SER A 177 -4.46 -4.95 -16.77
C SER A 177 -5.29 -5.37 -15.55
N GLU A 178 -6.55 -5.69 -15.76
CA GLU A 178 -7.44 -6.25 -14.74
C GLU A 178 -6.82 -7.48 -14.04
N ASN A 179 -6.19 -8.38 -14.83
CA ASN A 179 -5.58 -9.62 -14.31
C ASN A 179 -4.32 -9.38 -13.45
N ASP A 180 -3.67 -8.23 -13.60
CA ASP A 180 -2.44 -7.91 -12.86
C ASP A 180 -2.72 -7.31 -11.48
N ARG A 181 -3.95 -6.88 -11.19
CA ARG A 181 -4.27 -6.16 -9.97
C ARG A 181 -4.09 -6.97 -8.70
N ILE A 182 -4.55 -8.21 -8.68
CA ILE A 182 -4.43 -9.07 -7.50
C ILE A 182 -2.97 -9.38 -7.20
N PRO A 183 -2.14 -9.92 -8.13
CA PRO A 183 -0.72 -10.14 -7.85
C PRO A 183 0.03 -8.84 -7.50
N TYR A 184 -0.28 -7.72 -8.14
CA TYR A 184 0.27 -6.43 -7.78
C TYR A 184 -0.06 -6.04 -6.32
N HIS A 185 -1.33 -6.17 -5.92
CA HIS A 185 -1.74 -5.82 -4.56
C HIS A 185 -1.12 -6.76 -3.52
N ILE A 186 -1.04 -8.07 -3.81
CA ILE A 186 -0.32 -9.04 -2.96
C ILE A 186 1.14 -8.61 -2.77
N ALA A 187 1.83 -8.19 -3.82
CA ALA A 187 3.20 -7.70 -3.70
C ALA A 187 3.30 -6.47 -2.76
N GLY A 188 2.33 -5.54 -2.83
CA GLY A 188 2.25 -4.41 -1.92
C GLY A 188 2.02 -4.82 -0.46
N VAL A 189 1.14 -5.80 -0.22
CA VAL A 189 0.88 -6.36 1.13
C VAL A 189 2.16 -7.00 1.69
N LEU A 190 2.87 -7.81 0.90
CA LEU A 190 4.13 -8.43 1.30
C LEU A 190 5.20 -7.39 1.64
N ALA A 191 5.31 -6.33 0.83
CA ALA A 191 6.35 -5.31 1.00
C ALA A 191 6.04 -4.27 2.09
N SER A 192 4.82 -4.22 2.62
CA SER A 192 4.39 -3.22 3.59
C SER A 192 3.71 -3.85 4.81
N ASN A 193 2.49 -4.35 4.66
CA ASN A 193 1.68 -4.83 5.78
C ASN A 193 2.36 -5.96 6.55
N TYR A 194 2.94 -6.93 5.84
CA TYR A 194 3.60 -8.08 6.50
C TYR A 194 4.94 -7.72 7.14
N ILE A 195 5.61 -6.67 6.70
CA ILE A 195 6.76 -6.13 7.44
C ILE A 195 6.31 -5.65 8.83
N VAL A 196 5.20 -4.91 8.90
CA VAL A 196 4.65 -4.45 10.19
C VAL A 196 4.27 -5.64 11.08
N THR A 197 3.61 -6.66 10.52
CA THR A 197 3.24 -7.90 11.24
C THR A 197 4.48 -8.63 11.79
N LEU A 198 5.52 -8.79 10.96
CA LEU A 198 6.76 -9.47 11.36
C LEU A 198 7.49 -8.72 12.48
N ILE A 199 7.53 -7.39 12.41
CA ILE A 199 8.13 -6.58 13.49
C ILE A 199 7.29 -6.68 14.76
N GLY A 200 5.95 -6.67 14.65
CA GLY A 200 5.06 -6.90 15.80
C GLY A 200 5.34 -8.25 16.48
N ALA A 201 5.48 -9.32 15.69
CA ALA A 201 5.83 -10.64 16.23
C ALA A 201 7.22 -10.68 16.86
N ALA A 202 8.21 -9.99 16.27
CA ALA A 202 9.54 -9.90 16.86
C ALA A 202 9.55 -9.12 18.18
N VAL A 203 8.74 -8.07 18.32
CA VAL A 203 8.55 -7.34 19.59
C VAL A 203 7.93 -8.27 20.63
N ALA A 204 6.88 -9.03 20.29
CA ALA A 204 6.26 -9.98 21.23
C ALA A 204 7.23 -11.08 21.71
N LEU A 205 8.18 -11.52 20.86
CA LEU A 205 9.25 -12.42 21.31
C LEU A 205 10.16 -11.78 22.37
N TRP A 206 10.48 -10.50 22.25
CA TRP A 206 11.26 -9.79 23.27
C TRP A 206 10.49 -9.69 24.59
N GLU A 207 9.20 -9.43 24.56
CA GLU A 207 8.34 -9.40 25.75
C GLU A 207 8.29 -10.76 26.44
N SER A 208 8.41 -11.87 25.68
CA SER A 208 8.38 -13.23 26.23
C SER A 208 9.57 -13.57 27.15
N PHE A 209 10.68 -12.82 27.06
CA PHE A 209 11.81 -12.97 27.97
C PHE A 209 12.01 -11.76 28.92
N GLY A 210 10.95 -10.95 29.07
CA GLY A 210 10.85 -9.95 30.15
C GLY A 210 11.25 -8.52 29.76
N GLU A 211 11.52 -8.24 28.49
CA GLU A 211 11.82 -6.89 28.01
C GLU A 211 10.53 -6.15 27.62
N ASP A 212 10.51 -4.82 27.73
CA ASP A 212 9.35 -4.05 27.33
C ASP A 212 9.30 -3.79 25.81
N ALA A 213 8.09 -3.58 25.27
CA ALA A 213 7.84 -3.37 23.84
C ALA A 213 8.55 -2.11 23.28
N SER A 214 8.83 -1.09 24.10
CA SER A 214 9.54 0.12 23.66
C SER A 214 11.01 -0.19 23.40
N LEU A 215 11.68 -0.85 24.35
CA LEU A 215 13.06 -1.30 24.22
C LEU A 215 13.22 -2.28 23.05
N ALA A 216 12.30 -3.24 22.92
CA ALA A 216 12.30 -4.17 21.81
C ALA A 216 12.27 -3.45 20.45
N ARG A 217 11.37 -2.47 20.31
CA ARG A 217 11.26 -1.67 19.08
C ARG A 217 12.54 -0.84 18.85
N GLU A 218 13.07 -0.18 19.85
CA GLU A 218 14.31 0.59 19.74
C GLU A 218 15.50 -0.27 19.29
N ALA A 219 15.60 -1.48 19.79
CA ALA A 219 16.65 -2.43 19.43
C ALA A 219 16.48 -3.01 18.02
N LEU A 220 15.25 -3.30 17.59
CA LEU A 220 14.96 -3.93 16.31
C LEU A 220 14.97 -2.95 15.12
N MET A 221 14.57 -1.69 15.32
CA MET A 221 14.45 -0.73 14.24
C MET A 221 15.75 -0.41 13.47
N PRO A 222 16.93 -0.32 14.09
CA PRO A 222 18.19 -0.19 13.35
C PRO A 222 18.46 -1.38 12.40
N LEU A 223 18.16 -2.61 12.85
CA LEU A 223 18.30 -3.82 12.04
C LEU A 223 17.35 -3.79 10.83
N VAL A 224 16.09 -3.38 11.02
CA VAL A 224 15.09 -3.24 9.95
C VAL A 224 15.55 -2.21 8.94
N ARG A 225 16.01 -1.03 9.38
CA ARG A 225 16.50 0.03 8.47
C ARG A 225 17.68 -0.46 7.63
N ALA A 226 18.67 -1.09 8.24
CA ALA A 226 19.80 -1.65 7.52
C ALA A 226 19.37 -2.69 6.47
N SER A 227 18.38 -3.53 6.77
CA SER A 227 17.83 -4.50 5.81
C SER A 227 17.15 -3.82 4.63
N VAL A 228 16.36 -2.76 4.87
CA VAL A 228 15.70 -1.97 3.82
C VAL A 228 16.73 -1.22 2.97
N GLU A 229 17.75 -0.62 3.57
CA GLU A 229 18.84 0.06 2.86
C GLU A 229 19.61 -0.91 1.95
N ASN A 230 19.91 -2.11 2.44
CA ASN A 230 20.54 -3.14 1.62
C ASN A 230 19.64 -3.54 0.42
N LEU A 231 18.32 -3.70 0.64
CA LEU A 231 17.36 -4.00 -0.43
C LEU A 231 17.23 -2.84 -1.45
N ALA A 232 17.41 -1.60 -1.03
CA ALA A 232 17.43 -0.45 -1.94
C ALA A 232 18.71 -0.41 -2.80
N ALA A 233 19.82 -0.94 -2.30
CA ALA A 233 21.13 -0.91 -2.97
C ALA A 233 21.42 -2.15 -3.83
N MET A 234 20.82 -3.31 -3.53
CA MET A 234 21.17 -4.57 -4.18
C MET A 234 19.96 -5.53 -4.29
N PRO A 235 20.01 -6.53 -5.20
CA PRO A 235 18.94 -7.53 -5.33
C PRO A 235 18.70 -8.31 -4.02
N PRO A 236 17.47 -8.81 -3.77
CA PRO A 236 17.11 -9.54 -2.55
C PRO A 236 18.04 -10.72 -2.22
N SER A 237 18.50 -11.47 -3.22
CA SER A 237 19.45 -12.57 -3.01
C SER A 237 20.79 -12.07 -2.45
N ALA A 238 21.31 -10.93 -2.94
CA ALA A 238 22.56 -10.35 -2.46
C ALA A 238 22.42 -9.74 -1.06
N ALA A 239 21.27 -9.10 -0.78
CA ALA A 239 20.96 -8.49 0.53
C ALA A 239 20.74 -9.53 1.64
N LEU A 240 20.38 -10.78 1.27
CA LEU A 240 20.06 -11.82 2.24
C LEU A 240 21.24 -12.13 3.17
N SER A 241 20.98 -12.23 4.47
CA SER A 241 21.92 -12.67 5.51
C SER A 241 21.24 -13.71 6.42
N GLY A 242 21.94 -14.16 7.46
CA GLY A 242 21.36 -15.06 8.46
C GLY A 242 21.72 -16.54 8.25
N PRO A 243 21.14 -17.44 9.10
CA PRO A 243 21.55 -18.84 9.17
C PRO A 243 21.28 -19.62 7.89
N ILE A 244 20.15 -19.39 7.20
CA ILE A 244 19.83 -20.07 5.93
C ILE A 244 20.87 -19.69 4.85
N ALA A 245 21.20 -18.38 4.74
CA ALA A 245 22.20 -17.93 3.77
C ALA A 245 23.59 -18.55 3.99
N ARG A 246 23.92 -18.90 5.24
CA ARG A 246 25.20 -19.55 5.59
C ARG A 246 25.13 -21.08 5.64
N GLY A 247 23.93 -21.67 5.44
CA GLY A 247 23.74 -23.12 5.58
C GLY A 247 23.90 -23.63 7.02
N ASP A 248 23.60 -22.81 8.03
CA ASP A 248 23.78 -23.12 9.45
C ASP A 248 22.61 -23.93 10.00
N LEU A 249 22.71 -25.25 9.84
CA LEU A 249 21.71 -26.22 10.35
C LEU A 249 21.60 -26.24 11.85
N GLY A 250 22.68 -25.95 12.59
CA GLY A 250 22.68 -25.94 14.07
C GLY A 250 21.77 -24.85 14.60
N THR A 251 21.99 -23.62 14.14
CA THR A 251 21.13 -22.47 14.52
C THR A 251 19.68 -22.69 14.10
N LEU A 252 19.44 -23.20 12.87
CA LEU A 252 18.06 -23.45 12.41
C LEU A 252 17.36 -24.49 13.27
N ARG A 253 18.04 -25.58 13.67
CA ARG A 253 17.48 -26.58 14.57
C ARG A 253 17.13 -25.98 15.92
N ALA A 254 18.02 -25.20 16.53
CA ALA A 254 17.74 -24.53 17.79
C ALA A 254 16.52 -23.62 17.74
N HIS A 255 16.35 -22.87 16.63
CA HIS A 255 15.16 -22.03 16.41
C HIS A 255 13.88 -22.87 16.34
N LEU A 256 13.89 -23.96 15.58
CA LEU A 256 12.73 -24.83 15.39
C LEU A 256 12.35 -25.56 16.69
N ASP A 257 13.33 -26.07 17.43
CA ASP A 257 13.13 -26.73 18.71
C ASP A 257 12.49 -25.77 19.74
N TRP A 258 13.01 -24.54 19.82
CA TRP A 258 12.44 -23.51 20.70
C TRP A 258 10.98 -23.17 20.29
N LEU A 259 10.75 -22.91 19.00
CA LEU A 259 9.40 -22.58 18.49
C LEU A 259 8.42 -23.72 18.72
N ALA A 260 8.82 -24.99 18.51
CA ALA A 260 7.98 -26.16 18.77
C ALA A 260 7.61 -26.29 20.25
N SER A 261 8.58 -26.07 21.16
CA SER A 261 8.35 -26.13 22.59
C SER A 261 7.41 -25.00 23.07
N ALA A 262 7.65 -23.77 22.64
CA ALA A 262 6.88 -22.61 23.06
C ALA A 262 5.46 -22.60 22.46
N ALA A 263 5.26 -23.15 21.28
CA ALA A 263 3.95 -23.28 20.63
C ALA A 263 2.97 -24.15 21.42
N GLN A 264 3.46 -25.09 22.24
CA GLN A 264 2.60 -25.95 23.08
C GLN A 264 1.84 -25.15 24.15
N THR A 265 2.31 -23.99 24.52
CA THR A 265 1.74 -23.17 25.61
C THR A 265 1.16 -21.83 25.12
N SER A 266 1.40 -21.44 23.86
CA SER A 266 0.97 -20.16 23.30
C SER A 266 0.47 -20.31 21.86
N PRO A 267 -0.84 -20.07 21.61
CA PRO A 267 -1.37 -20.04 20.25
C PRO A 267 -0.70 -19.01 19.32
N ASP A 268 -0.26 -17.87 19.87
CA ASP A 268 0.41 -16.83 19.08
C ASP A 268 1.80 -17.31 18.62
N ILE A 269 2.51 -18.08 19.45
CA ILE A 269 3.79 -18.70 19.07
C ILE A 269 3.56 -19.83 18.06
N SER A 270 2.45 -20.57 18.14
CA SER A 270 2.10 -21.56 17.12
C SER A 270 1.95 -20.90 15.75
N ALA A 271 1.16 -19.82 15.63
CA ALA A 271 1.02 -19.07 14.40
C ALA A 271 2.36 -18.47 13.91
N LEU A 272 3.21 -18.00 14.82
CA LEU A 272 4.54 -17.52 14.48
C LEU A 272 5.44 -18.65 13.96
N ARG A 273 5.38 -19.85 14.53
CA ARG A 273 6.12 -21.05 14.04
C ARG A 273 5.75 -21.36 12.59
N ASP A 274 4.46 -21.36 12.27
CA ASP A 274 3.99 -21.61 10.91
C ASP A 274 4.49 -20.55 9.92
N ALA A 275 4.41 -19.27 10.30
CA ALA A 275 4.93 -18.18 9.53
C ALA A 275 6.47 -18.30 9.35
N TYR A 276 7.21 -18.66 10.40
CA TYR A 276 8.66 -18.86 10.34
C TYR A 276 9.02 -19.97 9.35
N LEU A 277 8.34 -21.12 9.41
CA LEU A 277 8.54 -22.26 8.49
C LEU A 277 8.27 -21.86 7.04
N ALA A 278 7.15 -21.16 6.78
CA ALA A 278 6.80 -20.70 5.44
C ALA A 278 7.85 -19.72 4.88
N LEU A 279 8.28 -18.75 5.68
CA LEU A 279 9.32 -17.79 5.30
C LEU A 279 10.68 -18.47 5.10
N ALA A 280 11.04 -19.44 5.95
CA ALA A 280 12.27 -20.20 5.79
C ALA A 280 12.31 -20.95 4.46
N HIS A 281 11.20 -21.59 4.06
CA HIS A 281 11.10 -22.22 2.73
C HIS A 281 11.27 -21.23 1.58
N LEU A 282 10.68 -20.04 1.68
CA LEU A 282 10.85 -18.97 0.66
C LEU A 282 12.28 -18.39 0.65
N THR A 283 13.01 -18.49 1.77
CA THR A 283 14.38 -17.98 1.89
C THR A 283 15.41 -18.89 1.23
N VAL A 284 15.17 -20.21 1.18
CA VAL A 284 16.13 -21.17 0.60
C VAL A 284 16.48 -20.84 -0.87
N PRO A 285 15.52 -20.61 -1.79
CA PRO A 285 15.83 -20.22 -3.16
C PRO A 285 16.64 -18.91 -3.28
N LEU A 286 16.41 -17.95 -2.40
CA LEU A 286 17.18 -16.70 -2.37
C LEU A 286 18.64 -16.97 -1.95
N ALA A 287 18.87 -17.88 -1.00
CA ALA A 287 20.20 -18.27 -0.57
C ALA A 287 20.94 -19.07 -1.65
N GLU A 288 20.25 -19.92 -2.40
CA GLU A 288 20.81 -20.62 -3.58
C GLU A 288 21.19 -19.60 -4.67
N ALA A 289 20.32 -18.66 -4.98
CA ALA A 289 20.59 -17.59 -5.95
C ALA A 289 21.74 -16.66 -5.52
N LYS A 290 22.00 -16.50 -4.23
CA LYS A 290 23.18 -15.80 -3.72
C LYS A 290 24.48 -16.54 -4.01
N GLY A 291 24.45 -17.86 -4.22
CA GLY A 291 25.62 -18.70 -4.49
C GLY A 291 26.44 -19.05 -3.24
N THR A 292 25.94 -18.75 -2.03
CA THR A 292 26.62 -19.12 -0.76
C THR A 292 26.14 -20.45 -0.19
N LEU A 293 25.05 -21.00 -0.71
CA LEU A 293 24.45 -22.25 -0.24
C LEU A 293 24.64 -23.35 -1.28
N THR A 294 25.32 -24.46 -0.91
CA THR A 294 25.44 -25.61 -1.79
C THR A 294 24.15 -26.39 -1.92
N ALA A 295 23.98 -27.16 -3.00
CA ALA A 295 22.78 -27.96 -3.23
C ALA A 295 22.51 -28.97 -2.10
N GLU A 296 23.59 -29.59 -1.56
CA GLU A 296 23.48 -30.52 -0.43
C GLU A 296 22.98 -29.81 0.84
N ARG A 297 23.48 -28.59 1.12
CA ARG A 297 23.04 -27.81 2.26
C ARG A 297 21.61 -27.33 2.09
N ALA A 298 21.22 -26.88 0.90
CA ALA A 298 19.85 -26.50 0.58
C ALA A 298 18.89 -27.67 0.78
N SER A 299 19.26 -28.89 0.31
CA SER A 299 18.48 -30.10 0.51
C SER A 299 18.32 -30.46 2.00
N ALA A 300 19.41 -30.36 2.77
CA ALA A 300 19.39 -30.64 4.20
C ALA A 300 18.52 -29.62 4.98
N ILE A 301 18.55 -28.34 4.59
CA ILE A 301 17.66 -27.32 5.19
C ILE A 301 16.20 -27.64 4.87
N ARG A 302 15.85 -27.92 3.61
CA ARG A 302 14.48 -28.29 3.23
C ARG A 302 13.99 -29.52 4.04
N ALA A 303 14.80 -30.55 4.14
CA ALA A 303 14.47 -31.74 4.92
C ALA A 303 14.22 -31.43 6.41
N LEU A 304 15.02 -30.52 7.00
CA LEU A 304 14.83 -30.07 8.37
C LEU A 304 13.51 -29.32 8.56
N LEU A 305 13.19 -28.40 7.63
CA LEU A 305 11.97 -27.61 7.66
C LEU A 305 10.72 -28.48 7.45
N ASP A 306 10.79 -29.47 6.52
CA ASP A 306 9.71 -30.41 6.24
C ASP A 306 9.46 -31.36 7.42
N ALA A 307 10.49 -31.78 8.13
CA ALA A 307 10.35 -32.57 9.35
C ALA A 307 9.63 -31.76 10.44
N ALA A 308 10.07 -30.54 10.69
CA ALA A 308 9.46 -29.65 11.67
C ALA A 308 7.98 -29.31 11.39
N ARG A 309 7.54 -29.41 10.14
CA ARG A 309 6.14 -29.19 9.73
C ARG A 309 5.24 -30.41 9.99
N LYS A 310 5.81 -31.63 10.07
CA LYS A 310 5.06 -32.87 10.27
C LYS A 310 4.87 -33.23 11.73
N ASP A 311 5.56 -32.57 12.63
CA ASP A 311 5.46 -32.80 14.08
C ASP A 311 4.23 -32.07 14.70
N GLU A 312 3.19 -31.86 13.88
CA GLU A 312 1.84 -31.45 14.27
C GLU A 312 1.01 -32.74 14.55
#